data_52b6d1292155ff52074cd685ae0fddef
#
_entry.id   52b6d1292155ff52074cd685ae0fddef
#
_cell.length_a   1.000
_cell.length_b   1.000
_cell.length_c   1.000
_cell.angle_alpha   90.00
_cell.angle_beta   90.00
_cell.angle_gamma   90.00
#
_symmetry.space_group_name_H-M   'P 1'
#
loop_
_entity.id
_entity.type
_entity.pdbx_description
1 polymer ?
#
loop_
_entity_poly.entity_id
_entity_poly.type
_entity_poly.pdbx_seq_one_letter_code
_entity_poly.pdbx_strand_id
1 'polypeptide(L)'
;MKGDYVTDIVKKTAEKLNCRYLENASMRDFTSFKTGGNADIIVFPDSIASLTAILKSCRENEIKTYIIGNGSNILVSDNGLFGAVIKIGSDFSNIELADENTIVCESGISMAKLCSFALENSLSGLEFAFGIPGTAGGAAFMNAGAYGGEMKDVLVECTHIDTDLNVGKLTGDELGLSYRKSAYSDNGYIITSLKLRLEKSDKESIKAKMYENLGKRKDKQPLEFPSAGSTFKRPEGYFAGALIEECALKGYSIGGAQVSEKHAGFVINKGNATSTDIATLIDYVRNTVYDNKGVMLDPEVRFLGEF
;
A
#
# COMPACT_ATOMS: atom_id res chain seq x y z
N MET A 1 20.03 -7.03 -22.59
CA MET A 1 20.73 -5.73 -22.85
C MET A 1 20.15 -4.55 -22.07
N LYS A 2 18.85 -4.18 -22.16
CA LYS A 2 18.35 -3.06 -21.33
C LYS A 2 18.29 -3.39 -19.83
N GLY A 3 17.83 -4.58 -19.47
CA GLY A 3 17.75 -4.99 -18.06
C GLY A 3 19.11 -5.06 -17.37
N ASP A 4 20.12 -5.58 -18.04
CA ASP A 4 21.51 -5.67 -17.49
C ASP A 4 22.09 -4.27 -17.20
N TYR A 5 21.84 -3.30 -18.10
CA TYR A 5 22.27 -1.91 -17.93
C TYR A 5 21.62 -1.24 -16.71
N VAL A 6 20.29 -1.41 -16.56
CA VAL A 6 19.51 -0.90 -15.41
C VAL A 6 20.07 -1.48 -14.11
N THR A 7 20.20 -2.80 -14.07
CA THR A 7 20.68 -3.54 -12.91
C THR A 7 22.09 -3.07 -12.51
N ASP A 8 23.02 -2.95 -13.46
CA ASP A 8 24.39 -2.54 -13.19
C ASP A 8 24.51 -1.14 -12.55
N ILE A 9 23.73 -0.17 -13.06
CA ILE A 9 23.78 1.21 -12.54
C ILE A 9 23.22 1.29 -11.13
N VAL A 10 22.00 0.73 -10.94
CA VAL A 10 21.32 0.80 -9.65
C VAL A 10 22.08 -0.01 -8.59
N LYS A 11 22.62 -1.17 -8.95
CA LYS A 11 23.48 -2.00 -8.11
C LYS A 11 24.71 -1.25 -7.64
N LYS A 12 25.49 -0.65 -8.55
CA LYS A 12 26.68 0.14 -8.20
C LYS A 12 26.34 1.31 -7.27
N THR A 13 25.17 1.92 -7.48
CA THR A 13 24.68 2.99 -6.60
C THR A 13 24.34 2.44 -5.20
N ALA A 14 23.59 1.33 -5.13
CA ALA A 14 23.23 0.67 -3.88
C ALA A 14 24.47 0.22 -3.09
N GLU A 15 25.46 -0.39 -3.77
CA GLU A 15 26.73 -0.82 -3.15
C GLU A 15 27.50 0.35 -2.53
N LYS A 16 27.62 1.49 -3.23
CA LYS A 16 28.25 2.71 -2.71
C LYS A 16 27.56 3.26 -1.46
N LEU A 17 26.26 3.06 -1.35
CA LEU A 17 25.42 3.54 -0.25
C LEU A 17 25.26 2.49 0.86
N ASN A 18 25.82 1.29 0.71
CA ASN A 18 25.59 0.11 1.55
C ASN A 18 24.10 -0.27 1.68
N CYS A 19 23.28 0.07 0.69
CA CYS A 19 21.89 -0.33 0.63
C CYS A 19 21.76 -1.78 0.16
N ARG A 20 20.86 -2.52 0.79
CA ARG A 20 20.49 -3.86 0.33
C ARG A 20 19.79 -3.78 -1.02
N TYR A 21 20.04 -4.75 -1.89
CA TYR A 21 19.36 -4.90 -3.18
C TYR A 21 19.15 -6.37 -3.54
N LEU A 22 18.26 -6.63 -4.49
CA LEU A 22 17.99 -7.95 -5.06
C LEU A 22 17.87 -7.80 -6.57
N GLU A 23 18.60 -8.61 -7.32
CA GLU A 23 18.55 -8.66 -8.78
C GLU A 23 17.54 -9.73 -9.24
N ASN A 24 16.80 -9.45 -10.31
CA ASN A 24 15.85 -10.37 -10.92
C ASN A 24 14.90 -11.05 -9.90
N ALA A 25 14.39 -10.27 -8.96
CA ALA A 25 13.62 -10.78 -7.83
C ALA A 25 12.12 -10.87 -8.15
N SER A 26 11.50 -12.00 -7.76
CA SER A 26 10.08 -12.21 -7.98
C SER A 26 9.22 -11.24 -7.17
N MET A 27 8.35 -10.48 -7.83
CA MET A 27 7.41 -9.58 -7.18
C MET A 27 6.33 -10.31 -6.36
N ARG A 28 6.15 -11.60 -6.55
CA ARG A 28 5.26 -12.45 -5.71
C ARG A 28 5.64 -12.37 -4.23
N ASP A 29 6.93 -12.20 -3.93
CA ASP A 29 7.40 -12.10 -2.54
C ASP A 29 7.16 -10.72 -1.93
N PHE A 30 6.88 -9.72 -2.77
CA PHE A 30 6.71 -8.32 -2.40
C PHE A 30 5.28 -7.78 -2.60
N THR A 31 4.34 -8.66 -2.94
CA THR A 31 2.91 -8.33 -3.06
C THR A 31 2.06 -9.20 -2.15
N SER A 32 0.98 -8.65 -1.64
CA SER A 32 0.02 -9.42 -0.82
C SER A 32 -0.85 -10.37 -1.65
N PHE A 33 -1.01 -10.14 -2.93
CA PHE A 33 -1.64 -11.10 -3.86
C PHE A 33 -0.81 -12.35 -4.11
N LYS A 34 0.51 -12.29 -3.84
CA LYS A 34 1.45 -13.37 -4.16
C LYS A 34 1.49 -13.69 -5.66
N THR A 35 1.38 -12.65 -6.48
CA THR A 35 1.50 -12.69 -7.96
C THR A 35 2.46 -11.63 -8.46
N GLY A 36 2.79 -11.71 -9.76
CA GLY A 36 3.69 -10.79 -10.44
C GLY A 36 4.99 -11.46 -10.92
N GLY A 37 5.47 -11.02 -12.07
CA GLY A 37 6.77 -11.42 -12.63
C GLY A 37 7.94 -10.82 -11.86
N ASN A 38 9.14 -10.89 -12.45
CA ASN A 38 10.35 -10.41 -11.80
C ASN A 38 10.54 -8.90 -12.01
N ALA A 39 11.16 -8.24 -11.03
CA ALA A 39 11.72 -6.90 -11.19
C ALA A 39 13.18 -7.01 -11.60
N ASP A 40 13.68 -6.13 -12.50
CA ASP A 40 15.09 -6.10 -12.89
C ASP A 40 15.97 -5.97 -11.64
N ILE A 41 15.64 -5.01 -10.78
CA ILE A 41 16.32 -4.81 -9.49
C ILE A 41 15.35 -4.23 -8.48
N ILE A 42 15.43 -4.70 -7.23
CA ILE A 42 14.75 -4.10 -6.07
C ILE A 42 15.83 -3.53 -5.15
N VAL A 43 15.70 -2.27 -4.74
CA VAL A 43 16.62 -1.62 -3.82
C VAL A 43 15.89 -1.14 -2.57
N PHE A 44 16.56 -1.21 -1.42
CA PHE A 44 16.01 -0.94 -0.10
C PHE A 44 16.79 0.23 0.53
N PRO A 45 16.36 1.49 0.29
CA PRO A 45 16.97 2.63 0.95
C PRO A 45 16.72 2.58 2.47
N ASP A 46 17.67 3.11 3.24
CA ASP A 46 17.65 3.17 4.71
C ASP A 46 17.54 4.60 5.25
N SER A 47 17.59 5.60 4.37
CA SER A 47 17.61 7.01 4.72
C SER A 47 17.12 7.88 3.56
N ILE A 48 16.72 9.13 3.86
CA ILE A 48 16.40 10.14 2.83
C ILE A 48 17.59 10.34 1.89
N ALA A 49 18.82 10.33 2.42
CA ALA A 49 20.03 10.52 1.63
C ALA A 49 20.23 9.37 0.61
N SER A 50 20.09 8.12 1.05
CA SER A 50 20.20 6.95 0.17
C SER A 50 19.07 6.91 -0.86
N LEU A 51 17.82 7.19 -0.44
CA LEU A 51 16.68 7.27 -1.35
C LEU A 51 16.89 8.34 -2.43
N THR A 52 17.29 9.55 -2.04
CA THR A 52 17.55 10.66 -2.98
C THR A 52 18.67 10.31 -3.97
N ALA A 53 19.76 9.70 -3.50
CA ALA A 53 20.87 9.31 -4.36
C ALA A 53 20.47 8.22 -5.38
N ILE A 54 19.68 7.23 -4.96
CA ILE A 54 19.13 6.20 -5.86
C ILE A 54 18.22 6.82 -6.92
N LEU A 55 17.28 7.69 -6.50
CA LEU A 55 16.37 8.38 -7.41
C LEU A 55 17.13 9.25 -8.42
N LYS A 56 18.16 9.97 -7.96
CA LYS A 56 19.04 10.78 -8.81
C LYS A 56 19.74 9.93 -9.85
N SER A 57 20.35 8.82 -9.42
CA SER A 57 21.02 7.87 -10.33
C SER A 57 20.05 7.31 -11.37
N CYS A 58 18.83 6.95 -10.97
CA CYS A 58 17.82 6.45 -11.89
C CYS A 58 17.42 7.53 -12.91
N ARG A 59 17.21 8.78 -12.46
CA ARG A 59 16.85 9.90 -13.33
C ARG A 59 17.92 10.21 -14.36
N GLU A 60 19.19 10.32 -13.93
CA GLU A 60 20.35 10.63 -14.81
C GLU A 60 20.55 9.57 -15.89
N ASN A 61 20.05 8.37 -15.68
CA ASN A 61 20.17 7.24 -16.62
C ASN A 61 18.84 6.82 -17.23
N GLU A 62 17.79 7.66 -17.13
CA GLU A 62 16.45 7.42 -17.68
C GLU A 62 15.83 6.08 -17.27
N ILE A 63 16.16 5.62 -16.05
CA ILE A 63 15.65 4.37 -15.49
C ILE A 63 14.27 4.61 -14.86
N LYS A 64 13.28 3.85 -15.32
CA LYS A 64 11.94 3.86 -14.73
C LYS A 64 11.98 3.39 -13.29
N THR A 65 11.31 4.10 -12.39
CA THR A 65 11.25 3.76 -10.97
C THR A 65 9.82 3.41 -10.53
N TYR A 66 9.72 2.45 -9.62
CA TYR A 66 8.48 2.05 -8.97
C TYR A 66 8.68 2.12 -7.46
N ILE A 67 7.92 2.98 -6.78
CA ILE A 67 8.00 3.12 -5.33
C ILE A 67 6.94 2.23 -4.70
N ILE A 68 7.36 1.33 -3.81
CA ILE A 68 6.44 0.43 -3.10
C ILE A 68 6.71 0.41 -1.59
N GLY A 69 5.64 0.23 -0.83
CA GLY A 69 5.69 -0.17 0.60
C GLY A 69 5.58 -1.69 0.73
N ASN A 70 4.62 -2.17 1.51
CA ASN A 70 4.39 -3.62 1.70
C ASN A 70 3.67 -4.31 0.53
N GLY A 71 3.39 -3.61 -0.56
CA GLY A 71 2.72 -4.22 -1.71
C GLY A 71 1.30 -4.72 -1.45
N SER A 72 0.62 -4.13 -0.45
CA SER A 72 -0.69 -4.59 0.02
C SER A 72 -1.89 -4.02 -0.75
N ASN A 73 -1.64 -3.13 -1.73
CA ASN A 73 -2.66 -2.54 -2.59
C ASN A 73 -2.21 -2.44 -4.06
N ILE A 74 -1.35 -3.37 -4.50
CA ILE A 74 -0.83 -3.40 -5.86
C ILE A 74 -1.03 -4.77 -6.50
N LEU A 75 -1.23 -4.77 -7.82
CA LEU A 75 -1.16 -5.94 -8.70
C LEU A 75 -0.03 -5.70 -9.69
N VAL A 76 0.99 -6.55 -9.67
CA VAL A 76 2.15 -6.45 -10.55
C VAL A 76 1.98 -7.37 -11.74
N SER A 77 2.23 -6.89 -12.95
CA SER A 77 2.14 -7.67 -14.19
C SER A 77 2.94 -8.97 -14.13
N ASP A 78 2.43 -10.01 -14.79
CA ASP A 78 3.16 -11.28 -14.95
C ASP A 78 4.45 -11.11 -15.78
N ASN A 79 4.51 -10.08 -16.63
CA ASN A 79 5.73 -9.70 -17.37
C ASN A 79 6.80 -9.08 -16.47
N GLY A 80 6.46 -8.74 -15.21
CA GLY A 80 7.37 -8.11 -14.26
C GLY A 80 7.46 -6.60 -14.40
N LEU A 81 8.50 -6.03 -13.81
CA LEU A 81 8.76 -4.59 -13.78
C LEU A 81 10.13 -4.29 -14.38
N PHE A 82 10.14 -3.65 -15.53
CA PHE A 82 11.36 -3.18 -16.19
C PHE A 82 11.78 -1.84 -15.60
N GLY A 83 12.89 -1.82 -14.87
CA GLY A 83 13.40 -0.66 -14.14
C GLY A 83 13.76 -0.98 -12.71
N ALA A 84 13.86 0.06 -11.87
CA ALA A 84 14.20 -0.07 -10.46
C ALA A 84 12.95 -0.03 -9.57
N VAL A 85 12.74 -1.06 -8.77
CA VAL A 85 11.77 -1.05 -7.69
C VAL A 85 12.45 -0.53 -6.42
N ILE A 86 11.96 0.57 -5.88
CA ILE A 86 12.43 1.16 -4.62
C ILE A 86 11.45 0.77 -3.52
N LYS A 87 11.88 -0.12 -2.65
CA LYS A 87 11.04 -0.63 -1.56
C LYS A 87 11.32 0.11 -0.26
N ILE A 88 10.40 0.98 0.13
CA ILE A 88 10.42 1.68 1.41
C ILE A 88 9.73 0.77 2.45
N GLY A 89 10.53 0.16 3.31
CA GLY A 89 10.07 -0.86 4.27
C GLY A 89 10.85 -0.81 5.58
N SER A 90 11.14 -1.99 6.16
CA SER A 90 11.78 -2.11 7.48
C SER A 90 13.13 -1.42 7.62
N ASP A 91 13.85 -1.23 6.51
CA ASP A 91 15.17 -0.57 6.50
C ASP A 91 15.01 0.97 6.64
N PHE A 92 13.78 1.48 6.46
CA PHE A 92 13.38 2.88 6.55
C PHE A 92 12.17 3.01 7.49
N SER A 93 12.35 2.73 8.80
CA SER A 93 11.21 2.51 9.71
C SER A 93 11.44 3.00 11.14
N ASN A 94 12.25 4.05 11.33
CA ASN A 94 12.41 4.69 12.63
C ASN A 94 11.09 5.28 13.13
N ILE A 95 10.93 5.31 14.45
CA ILE A 95 9.74 5.85 15.13
C ILE A 95 10.14 6.40 16.48
N GLU A 96 9.56 7.57 16.83
CA GLU A 96 9.81 8.23 18.11
C GLU A 96 8.61 9.08 18.54
N LEU A 97 8.59 9.47 19.82
CA LEU A 97 7.71 10.50 20.33
C LEU A 97 8.37 11.86 20.12
N ALA A 98 7.70 12.78 19.40
CA ALA A 98 8.13 14.17 19.29
C ALA A 98 7.70 15.01 20.52
N ASP A 99 6.58 14.64 21.12
CA ASP A 99 6.06 15.20 22.38
C ASP A 99 5.10 14.17 23.04
N GLU A 100 4.34 14.61 24.06
CA GLU A 100 3.47 13.71 24.85
C GLU A 100 2.42 12.95 24.04
N ASN A 101 1.96 13.53 22.92
CA ASN A 101 0.86 13.01 22.11
C ASN A 101 1.14 12.99 20.61
N THR A 102 2.39 13.22 20.21
CA THR A 102 2.80 13.29 18.80
C THR A 102 3.84 12.24 18.50
N ILE A 103 3.54 11.38 17.53
CA ILE A 103 4.46 10.38 16.98
C ILE A 103 5.03 10.91 15.68
N VAL A 104 6.35 10.79 15.50
CA VAL A 104 7.03 10.92 14.22
C VAL A 104 7.55 9.56 13.82
N CYS A 105 7.27 9.15 12.59
CA CYS A 105 7.76 7.88 12.07
C CYS A 105 8.15 7.97 10.59
N GLU A 106 9.11 7.15 10.20
CA GLU A 106 9.46 6.98 8.80
C GLU A 106 8.40 6.16 8.04
N SER A 107 8.27 6.44 6.75
CA SER A 107 7.18 5.93 5.92
C SER A 107 7.18 4.42 5.71
N GLY A 108 8.32 3.76 5.91
CA GLY A 108 8.48 2.30 5.78
C GLY A 108 8.02 1.49 6.99
N ILE A 109 7.72 2.12 8.13
CA ILE A 109 7.24 1.40 9.30
C ILE A 109 5.90 0.71 8.99
N SER A 110 5.72 -0.54 9.43
CA SER A 110 4.45 -1.23 9.27
C SER A 110 3.36 -0.63 10.16
N MET A 111 2.12 -0.62 9.67
CA MET A 111 0.97 -0.14 10.46
C MET A 111 0.85 -0.89 11.79
N ALA A 112 1.15 -2.19 11.82
CA ALA A 112 1.13 -2.98 13.06
C ALA A 112 2.13 -2.46 14.09
N LYS A 113 3.39 -2.14 13.69
CA LYS A 113 4.40 -1.57 14.59
C LYS A 113 4.00 -0.18 15.06
N LEU A 114 3.48 0.67 14.16
CA LEU A 114 3.01 2.02 14.50
C LEU A 114 1.87 1.97 15.53
N CYS A 115 0.86 1.11 15.33
CA CYS A 115 -0.24 0.94 16.27
C CYS A 115 0.23 0.37 17.62
N SER A 116 1.19 -0.57 17.62
CA SER A 116 1.77 -1.11 18.85
C SER A 116 2.54 -0.05 19.62
N PHE A 117 3.32 0.79 18.93
CA PHE A 117 4.05 1.90 19.54
C PHE A 117 3.09 2.93 20.19
N ALA A 118 1.98 3.26 19.50
CA ALA A 118 0.95 4.13 20.06
C ALA A 118 0.32 3.52 21.32
N LEU A 119 -0.03 2.24 21.31
CA LEU A 119 -0.54 1.50 22.48
C LEU A 119 0.46 1.52 23.65
N GLU A 120 1.74 1.25 23.39
CA GLU A 120 2.78 1.24 24.42
C GLU A 120 2.91 2.60 25.13
N ASN A 121 2.65 3.69 24.40
CA ASN A 121 2.69 5.06 24.89
C ASN A 121 1.33 5.60 25.36
N SER A 122 0.30 4.75 25.48
CA SER A 122 -1.07 5.13 25.89
C SER A 122 -1.68 6.21 25.01
N LEU A 123 -1.48 6.09 23.68
CA LEU A 123 -1.97 7.00 22.65
C LEU A 123 -3.07 6.35 21.81
N SER A 124 -4.27 6.91 21.88
CA SER A 124 -5.47 6.52 21.13
C SER A 124 -5.56 7.29 19.79
N GLY A 125 -6.24 6.71 18.82
CA GLY A 125 -6.50 7.27 17.50
C GLY A 125 -6.05 6.40 16.34
N LEU A 126 -5.27 5.33 16.59
CA LEU A 126 -4.80 4.39 15.57
C LEU A 126 -5.44 3.00 15.66
N GLU A 127 -6.45 2.80 16.49
CA GLU A 127 -7.09 1.49 16.69
C GLU A 127 -7.77 0.97 15.43
N PHE A 128 -8.24 1.87 14.56
CA PHE A 128 -8.81 1.52 13.26
C PHE A 128 -7.81 0.87 12.31
N ALA A 129 -6.54 1.24 12.46
CA ALA A 129 -5.44 0.86 11.57
C ALA A 129 -4.79 -0.47 11.95
N PHE A 130 -5.07 -0.99 13.15
CA PHE A 130 -4.53 -2.26 13.61
C PHE A 130 -5.06 -3.43 12.76
N GLY A 131 -4.14 -4.07 12.05
CA GLY A 131 -4.47 -5.12 11.07
C GLY A 131 -4.50 -4.66 9.61
N ILE A 132 -4.29 -3.38 9.29
CA ILE A 132 -4.01 -2.94 7.92
C ILE A 132 -2.60 -3.41 7.54
N PRO A 133 -2.42 -4.19 6.44
CA PRO A 133 -1.15 -4.84 6.13
C PRO A 133 -0.14 -3.93 5.40
N GLY A 134 -0.31 -2.61 5.47
CA GLY A 134 0.52 -1.61 4.77
C GLY A 134 1.70 -1.09 5.58
N THR A 135 2.43 -0.14 4.99
CA THR A 135 3.36 0.77 5.66
C THR A 135 2.66 2.10 5.96
N ALA A 136 3.22 2.89 6.89
CA ALA A 136 2.68 4.20 7.24
C ALA A 136 2.62 5.14 6.02
N GLY A 137 3.68 5.16 5.19
CA GLY A 137 3.69 5.93 3.94
C GLY A 137 2.61 5.50 2.95
N GLY A 138 2.40 4.18 2.77
CA GLY A 138 1.31 3.65 1.95
C GLY A 138 -0.07 3.99 2.52
N ALA A 139 -0.23 3.96 3.85
CA ALA A 139 -1.47 4.35 4.51
C ALA A 139 -1.77 5.84 4.35
N ALA A 140 -0.78 6.73 4.48
CA ALA A 140 -0.93 8.16 4.23
C ALA A 140 -1.25 8.46 2.76
N PHE A 141 -0.54 7.79 1.83
CA PHE A 141 -0.76 7.93 0.39
C PHE A 141 -2.22 7.66 0.00
N MET A 142 -2.84 6.64 0.59
CA MET A 142 -4.21 6.20 0.29
C MET A 142 -5.25 6.81 1.24
N ASN A 143 -4.87 7.65 2.20
CA ASN A 143 -5.74 7.98 3.33
C ASN A 143 -6.45 6.72 3.85
N ALA A 144 -5.66 5.71 4.21
CA ALA A 144 -6.20 4.41 4.59
C ALA A 144 -7.15 4.52 5.78
N GLY A 145 -8.28 3.83 5.71
CA GLY A 145 -9.29 3.86 6.76
C GLY A 145 -10.04 2.55 6.88
N ALA A 146 -10.50 2.27 8.09
CA ALA A 146 -11.32 1.12 8.45
C ALA A 146 -12.09 1.40 9.74
N TYR A 147 -13.24 0.75 9.94
CA TYR A 147 -14.00 0.78 11.21
C TYR A 147 -14.32 2.19 11.73
N GLY A 148 -14.55 3.13 10.82
CA GLY A 148 -14.97 4.49 11.15
C GLY A 148 -13.83 5.48 11.40
N GLY A 149 -12.55 5.05 11.34
CA GLY A 149 -11.39 5.94 11.40
C GLY A 149 -10.58 5.91 10.11
N GLU A 150 -9.82 6.94 9.83
CA GLU A 150 -8.92 7.05 8.68
C GLU A 150 -7.67 7.89 9.02
N MET A 151 -6.64 7.81 8.17
CA MET A 151 -5.37 8.51 8.43
C MET A 151 -5.55 10.02 8.62
N LYS A 152 -6.51 10.65 7.92
CA LYS A 152 -6.78 12.10 8.06
C LYS A 152 -7.16 12.52 9.48
N ASP A 153 -7.68 11.59 10.29
CA ASP A 153 -8.11 11.91 11.66
C ASP A 153 -6.92 12.16 12.59
N VAL A 154 -5.73 11.67 12.22
CA VAL A 154 -4.52 11.71 13.05
C VAL A 154 -3.29 12.28 12.36
N LEU A 155 -3.25 12.30 11.01
CA LEU A 155 -2.10 12.74 10.24
C LEU A 155 -2.06 14.27 10.13
N VAL A 156 -1.00 14.88 10.63
CA VAL A 156 -0.85 16.34 10.65
C VAL A 156 0.23 16.88 9.71
N GLU A 157 1.23 16.06 9.38
CA GLU A 157 2.33 16.44 8.48
C GLU A 157 2.88 15.20 7.78
N CYS A 158 3.28 15.34 6.51
CA CYS A 158 4.17 14.41 5.83
C CYS A 158 5.40 15.15 5.31
N THR A 159 6.59 14.59 5.55
CA THR A 159 7.81 14.97 4.82
C THR A 159 7.92 14.11 3.56
N HIS A 160 8.39 14.68 2.47
CA HIS A 160 8.50 14.01 1.18
C HIS A 160 9.75 14.42 0.40
N ILE A 161 10.08 13.64 -0.62
CA ILE A 161 10.96 14.04 -1.71
C ILE A 161 10.06 14.42 -2.89
N ASP A 162 10.23 15.63 -3.43
CA ASP A 162 9.48 16.11 -4.60
C ASP A 162 10.05 15.60 -5.93
N THR A 163 9.43 16.00 -7.03
CA THR A 163 9.88 15.62 -8.38
C THR A 163 11.24 16.19 -8.74
N ASP A 164 11.74 17.22 -8.07
CA ASP A 164 13.07 17.81 -8.27
C ASP A 164 14.12 17.27 -7.30
N LEU A 165 13.74 16.27 -6.50
CA LEU A 165 14.55 15.62 -5.47
C LEU A 165 14.86 16.53 -4.27
N ASN A 166 14.06 17.57 -4.04
CA ASN A 166 14.14 18.37 -2.84
C ASN A 166 13.30 17.73 -1.73
N VAL A 167 13.74 17.93 -0.49
CA VAL A 167 12.95 17.56 0.67
C VAL A 167 11.97 18.66 0.98
N GLY A 168 10.69 18.34 1.02
CA GLY A 168 9.59 19.25 1.32
C GLY A 168 8.64 18.66 2.36
N LYS A 169 7.61 19.43 2.72
CA LYS A 169 6.57 19.04 3.66
C LYS A 169 5.20 19.47 3.17
N LEU A 170 4.18 18.67 3.46
CA LEU A 170 2.77 19.07 3.38
C LEU A 170 2.14 18.92 4.76
N THR A 171 1.28 19.90 5.13
CA THR A 171 0.66 20.01 6.45
C THR A 171 -0.83 20.28 6.33
N GLY A 172 -1.64 19.81 7.29
CA GLY A 172 -3.05 20.13 7.37
C GLY A 172 -3.79 19.92 6.05
N ASP A 173 -4.46 20.96 5.54
CA ASP A 173 -5.25 20.89 4.31
C ASP A 173 -4.42 20.61 3.05
N GLU A 174 -3.12 20.96 3.04
CA GLU A 174 -2.23 20.67 1.90
C GLU A 174 -2.08 19.16 1.66
N LEU A 175 -2.29 18.32 2.67
CA LEU A 175 -2.29 16.86 2.54
C LEU A 175 -3.40 16.35 1.63
N GLY A 176 -4.46 17.14 1.38
CA GLY A 176 -5.54 16.84 0.44
C GLY A 176 -6.25 15.51 0.72
N LEU A 177 -6.37 15.14 2.00
CA LEU A 177 -6.88 13.83 2.43
C LEU A 177 -8.38 13.70 2.21
N SER A 178 -8.76 12.75 1.38
CA SER A 178 -10.16 12.39 1.12
C SER A 178 -10.28 10.86 0.93
N TYR A 179 -11.47 10.37 0.62
CA TYR A 179 -11.69 8.93 0.47
C TYR A 179 -10.72 8.29 -0.53
N ARG A 180 -9.81 7.46 -0.05
CA ARG A 180 -8.78 6.75 -0.83
C ARG A 180 -7.89 7.67 -1.68
N LYS A 181 -7.65 8.89 -1.21
CA LYS A 181 -6.86 9.90 -1.92
C LYS A 181 -6.10 10.79 -0.94
N SER A 182 -4.93 11.24 -1.38
CA SER A 182 -4.14 12.32 -0.78
C SER A 182 -3.52 13.17 -1.89
N ALA A 183 -2.91 14.30 -1.55
CA ALA A 183 -2.12 15.10 -2.48
C ALA A 183 -1.02 14.27 -3.17
N TYR A 184 -0.48 13.26 -2.50
CA TYR A 184 0.55 12.36 -3.01
C TYR A 184 0.05 11.42 -4.12
N SER A 185 -1.26 11.27 -4.30
CA SER A 185 -1.82 10.41 -5.35
C SER A 185 -1.49 10.87 -6.77
N ASP A 186 -1.32 12.19 -6.94
CA ASP A 186 -1.25 12.83 -8.26
C ASP A 186 0.01 13.69 -8.47
N ASN A 187 0.80 13.99 -7.42
CA ASN A 187 1.94 14.92 -7.51
C ASN A 187 3.30 14.26 -7.77
N GLY A 188 3.37 12.93 -7.71
CA GLY A 188 4.61 12.20 -7.92
C GLY A 188 5.62 12.28 -6.76
N TYR A 189 5.25 12.88 -5.64
CA TYR A 189 6.11 13.01 -4.45
C TYR A 189 6.18 11.69 -3.67
N ILE A 190 7.30 11.46 -3.01
CA ILE A 190 7.57 10.24 -2.26
C ILE A 190 7.58 10.56 -0.78
N ILE A 191 6.60 10.04 -0.03
CA ILE A 191 6.50 10.24 1.41
C ILE A 191 7.69 9.54 2.10
N THR A 192 8.41 10.29 2.94
CA THR A 192 9.56 9.79 3.71
C THR A 192 9.28 9.68 5.20
N SER A 193 8.49 10.60 5.78
CA SER A 193 8.07 10.49 7.17
C SER A 193 6.68 11.08 7.39
N LEU A 194 6.07 10.69 8.50
CA LEU A 194 4.76 11.13 8.95
C LEU A 194 4.85 11.69 10.36
N LYS A 195 4.07 12.73 10.63
CA LYS A 195 3.81 13.24 11.97
C LYS A 195 2.34 13.04 12.28
N LEU A 196 2.07 12.33 13.37
CA LEU A 196 0.73 11.92 13.79
C LEU A 196 0.43 12.53 15.15
N ARG A 197 -0.74 13.17 15.29
CA ARG A 197 -1.24 13.66 16.57
C ARG A 197 -2.32 12.75 17.09
N LEU A 198 -2.13 12.26 18.31
CA LEU A 198 -2.97 11.26 18.95
C LEU A 198 -3.46 11.81 20.31
N GLU A 199 -4.34 11.08 20.99
CA GLU A 199 -4.89 11.49 22.26
C GLU A 199 -4.44 10.54 23.38
N LYS A 200 -4.14 11.06 24.57
CA LYS A 200 -3.89 10.23 25.74
C LYS A 200 -5.15 9.47 26.14
N SER A 201 -5.00 8.17 26.35
CA SER A 201 -6.11 7.31 26.79
C SER A 201 -5.62 6.14 27.62
N ASP A 202 -6.56 5.43 28.22
CA ASP A 202 -6.27 4.21 28.97
C ASP A 202 -5.79 3.09 28.04
N LYS A 203 -4.66 2.48 28.40
CA LYS A 203 -3.99 1.45 27.60
C LYS A 203 -4.87 0.22 27.35
N GLU A 204 -5.64 -0.21 28.34
CA GLU A 204 -6.51 -1.38 28.20
C GLU A 204 -7.69 -1.09 27.27
N SER A 205 -8.23 0.14 27.31
CA SER A 205 -9.27 0.60 26.38
C SER A 205 -8.78 0.64 24.94
N ILE A 206 -7.58 1.19 24.69
CA ILE A 206 -6.94 1.19 23.36
C ILE A 206 -6.79 -0.24 22.85
N LYS A 207 -6.20 -1.11 23.68
CA LYS A 207 -5.97 -2.51 23.36
C LYS A 207 -7.27 -3.25 23.06
N ALA A 208 -8.29 -3.08 23.89
CA ALA A 208 -9.60 -3.68 23.69
C ALA A 208 -10.18 -3.28 22.32
N LYS A 209 -10.10 -1.99 21.95
CA LYS A 209 -10.60 -1.49 20.67
C LYS A 209 -9.80 -2.02 19.48
N MET A 210 -8.47 -2.09 19.58
CA MET A 210 -7.60 -2.70 18.56
C MET A 210 -8.02 -4.16 18.28
N TYR A 211 -8.20 -4.96 19.33
CA TYR A 211 -8.58 -6.37 19.18
C TYR A 211 -10.03 -6.57 18.75
N GLU A 212 -10.96 -5.70 19.16
CA GLU A 212 -12.32 -5.68 18.63
C GLU A 212 -12.32 -5.48 17.10
N ASN A 213 -11.58 -4.49 16.62
CA ASN A 213 -11.47 -4.21 15.18
C ASN A 213 -10.80 -5.37 14.43
N LEU A 214 -9.74 -5.95 15.01
CA LEU A 214 -9.07 -7.12 14.43
C LEU A 214 -10.00 -8.34 14.36
N GLY A 215 -10.83 -8.56 15.39
CA GLY A 215 -11.86 -9.62 15.42
C GLY A 215 -12.85 -9.43 14.27
N LYS A 216 -13.45 -8.24 14.16
CA LYS A 216 -14.36 -7.89 13.05
C LYS A 216 -13.73 -8.12 11.67
N ARG A 217 -12.41 -7.86 11.54
CA ARG A 217 -11.67 -8.08 10.31
C ARG A 217 -11.55 -9.57 10.00
N LYS A 218 -11.15 -10.38 10.97
CA LYS A 218 -11.04 -11.84 10.83
C LYS A 218 -12.38 -12.49 10.46
N ASP A 219 -13.46 -12.02 11.06
CA ASP A 219 -14.80 -12.56 10.82
C ASP A 219 -15.32 -12.25 9.42
N LYS A 220 -15.02 -11.05 8.89
CA LYS A 220 -15.63 -10.55 7.65
C LYS A 220 -14.74 -10.63 6.40
N GLN A 221 -13.43 -10.70 6.56
CA GLN A 221 -12.49 -10.66 5.43
C GLN A 221 -11.83 -12.03 5.19
N PRO A 222 -11.52 -12.38 3.94
CA PRO A 222 -10.90 -13.66 3.57
C PRO A 222 -9.38 -13.65 3.83
N LEU A 223 -8.96 -13.47 5.10
CA LEU A 223 -7.55 -13.29 5.47
C LEU A 223 -6.71 -14.56 5.29
N GLU A 224 -7.36 -15.69 5.11
CA GLU A 224 -6.76 -16.99 4.80
C GLU A 224 -6.20 -17.09 3.36
N PHE A 225 -6.61 -16.18 2.47
CA PHE A 225 -6.17 -16.15 1.09
C PHE A 225 -5.36 -14.88 0.79
N PRO A 226 -4.32 -14.95 -0.07
CA PRO A 226 -3.64 -13.78 -0.59
C PRO A 226 -4.61 -12.85 -1.33
N SER A 227 -4.55 -11.55 -1.02
CA SER A 227 -5.37 -10.51 -1.66
C SER A 227 -4.76 -9.13 -1.43
N ALA A 228 -5.24 -8.11 -2.12
CA ALA A 228 -4.85 -6.71 -1.88
C ALA A 228 -5.95 -5.92 -1.14
N GLY A 229 -6.70 -6.56 -0.23
CA GLY A 229 -7.80 -5.91 0.46
C GLY A 229 -9.06 -5.80 -0.42
N SER A 230 -9.88 -4.78 -0.17
CA SER A 230 -11.03 -4.46 -1.03
C SER A 230 -10.55 -4.09 -2.42
N THR A 231 -11.07 -4.80 -3.42
CA THR A 231 -10.61 -4.65 -4.81
C THR A 231 -11.14 -3.37 -5.45
N PHE A 232 -12.34 -2.92 -5.02
CA PHE A 232 -13.03 -1.78 -5.61
C PHE A 232 -13.28 -0.70 -4.56
N LYS A 233 -13.22 0.55 -4.99
CA LYS A 233 -13.69 1.71 -4.22
C LYS A 233 -15.19 1.60 -4.00
N ARG A 234 -15.67 2.24 -2.95
CA ARG A 234 -17.10 2.36 -2.68
C ARG A 234 -17.73 3.35 -3.67
N PRO A 235 -18.68 2.93 -4.53
CA PRO A 235 -19.39 3.84 -5.40
C PRO A 235 -20.31 4.77 -4.59
N GLU A 236 -20.58 5.95 -5.11
CA GLU A 236 -21.51 6.89 -4.48
C GLU A 236 -22.92 6.26 -4.32
N GLY A 237 -23.44 6.30 -3.12
CA GLY A 237 -24.77 5.74 -2.80
C GLY A 237 -24.82 4.21 -2.67
N TYR A 238 -23.72 3.49 -2.94
CA TYR A 238 -23.71 2.02 -2.97
C TYR A 238 -22.55 1.42 -2.16
N PHE A 239 -22.58 0.10 -2.02
CA PHE A 239 -21.47 -0.71 -1.52
C PHE A 239 -21.04 -1.68 -2.63
N ALA A 240 -19.79 -1.61 -3.05
CA ALA A 240 -19.26 -2.46 -4.13
C ALA A 240 -19.52 -3.95 -3.86
N GLY A 241 -19.25 -4.43 -2.64
CA GLY A 241 -19.49 -5.83 -2.27
C GLY A 241 -20.95 -6.24 -2.39
N ALA A 242 -21.91 -5.37 -2.06
CA ALA A 242 -23.34 -5.67 -2.20
C ALA A 242 -23.73 -5.78 -3.69
N LEU A 243 -23.30 -4.83 -4.52
CA LEU A 243 -23.57 -4.88 -5.97
C LEU A 243 -23.01 -6.17 -6.62
N ILE A 244 -21.80 -6.58 -6.23
CA ILE A 244 -21.15 -7.81 -6.72
C ILE A 244 -21.92 -9.05 -6.27
N GLU A 245 -22.39 -9.09 -5.02
CA GLU A 245 -23.20 -10.18 -4.47
C GLU A 245 -24.57 -10.28 -5.14
N GLU A 246 -25.25 -9.15 -5.38
CA GLU A 246 -26.52 -9.08 -6.11
C GLU A 246 -26.40 -9.53 -7.58
N CYS A 247 -25.19 -9.47 -8.17
CA CYS A 247 -24.89 -10.03 -9.49
C CYS A 247 -24.50 -11.52 -9.43
N ALA A 248 -24.67 -12.17 -8.28
CA ALA A 248 -24.33 -13.60 -8.05
C ALA A 248 -22.85 -13.96 -8.38
N LEU A 249 -21.92 -13.03 -8.17
CA LEU A 249 -20.52 -13.21 -8.51
C LEU A 249 -19.66 -13.80 -7.38
N LYS A 250 -20.18 -14.02 -6.17
CA LYS A 250 -19.45 -14.74 -5.11
C LYS A 250 -19.02 -16.11 -5.57
N GLY A 251 -17.76 -16.46 -5.36
CA GLY A 251 -17.17 -17.72 -5.78
C GLY A 251 -16.83 -17.82 -7.27
N TYR A 252 -17.20 -16.84 -8.09
CA TYR A 252 -16.85 -16.82 -9.51
C TYR A 252 -15.32 -16.75 -9.68
N SER A 253 -14.77 -17.57 -10.57
CA SER A 253 -13.33 -17.74 -10.72
C SER A 253 -12.88 -17.61 -12.18
N ILE A 254 -11.69 -17.04 -12.37
CA ILE A 254 -10.95 -17.05 -13.62
C ILE A 254 -9.53 -17.53 -13.30
N GLY A 255 -9.11 -18.64 -13.90
CA GLY A 255 -7.87 -19.30 -13.53
C GLY A 255 -7.77 -19.55 -12.03
N GLY A 256 -6.71 -19.08 -11.37
CA GLY A 256 -6.52 -19.18 -9.93
C GLY A 256 -7.11 -18.03 -9.12
N ALA A 257 -7.69 -16.99 -9.76
CA ALA A 257 -8.34 -15.88 -9.12
C ALA A 257 -9.82 -16.16 -8.83
N GLN A 258 -10.34 -15.68 -7.69
CA GLN A 258 -11.75 -15.87 -7.30
C GLN A 258 -12.31 -14.62 -6.61
N VAL A 259 -13.58 -14.29 -6.88
CA VAL A 259 -14.35 -13.40 -6.01
C VAL A 259 -14.62 -14.14 -4.70
N SER A 260 -14.18 -13.59 -3.59
CA SER A 260 -14.29 -14.27 -2.30
C SER A 260 -15.74 -14.61 -1.93
N GLU A 261 -15.96 -15.82 -1.51
CA GLU A 261 -17.26 -16.28 -0.97
C GLU A 261 -17.59 -15.60 0.36
N LYS A 262 -16.56 -15.23 1.15
CA LYS A 262 -16.70 -14.60 2.45
C LYS A 262 -17.04 -13.11 2.33
N HIS A 263 -16.42 -12.39 1.37
CA HIS A 263 -16.64 -10.96 1.14
C HIS A 263 -16.51 -10.62 -0.35
N ALA A 264 -17.64 -10.38 -1.01
CA ALA A 264 -17.70 -10.18 -2.46
C ALA A 264 -16.86 -8.99 -2.99
N GLY A 265 -16.53 -8.01 -2.14
CA GLY A 265 -15.62 -6.90 -2.50
C GLY A 265 -14.15 -7.27 -2.59
N PHE A 266 -13.78 -8.54 -2.34
CA PHE A 266 -12.40 -9.05 -2.39
C PHE A 266 -12.23 -10.01 -3.56
N VAL A 267 -11.23 -9.75 -4.40
CA VAL A 267 -10.65 -10.76 -5.29
C VAL A 267 -9.48 -11.41 -4.53
N ILE A 268 -9.45 -12.73 -4.51
CA ILE A 268 -8.44 -13.52 -3.81
C ILE A 268 -7.66 -14.40 -4.80
N ASN A 269 -6.42 -14.70 -4.46
CA ASN A 269 -5.66 -15.77 -5.08
C ASN A 269 -5.99 -17.07 -4.35
N LYS A 270 -6.83 -17.90 -4.97
CA LYS A 270 -7.29 -19.20 -4.42
C LYS A 270 -6.20 -20.26 -4.47
N GLY A 271 -5.19 -20.03 -5.28
CA GLY A 271 -4.04 -20.89 -5.50
C GLY A 271 -3.55 -20.76 -6.94
N ASN A 272 -2.26 -20.47 -7.10
CA ASN A 272 -1.59 -20.35 -8.40
C ASN A 272 -2.23 -19.34 -9.39
N ALA A 273 -2.93 -18.32 -8.90
CA ALA A 273 -3.40 -17.24 -9.76
C ALA A 273 -2.22 -16.52 -10.42
N THR A 274 -2.38 -16.18 -11.68
CA THR A 274 -1.55 -15.19 -12.36
C THR A 274 -2.09 -13.78 -12.11
N SER A 275 -1.29 -12.75 -12.34
CA SER A 275 -1.78 -11.37 -12.30
C SER A 275 -2.78 -11.10 -13.42
N THR A 276 -2.63 -11.77 -14.55
CA THR A 276 -3.58 -11.74 -15.67
C THR A 276 -4.93 -12.33 -15.26
N ASP A 277 -4.98 -13.44 -14.52
CA ASP A 277 -6.24 -14.01 -14.00
C ASP A 277 -6.97 -12.99 -13.12
N ILE A 278 -6.24 -12.33 -12.20
CA ILE A 278 -6.79 -11.32 -11.28
C ILE A 278 -7.30 -10.11 -12.05
N ALA A 279 -6.51 -9.58 -12.99
CA ALA A 279 -6.89 -8.43 -13.82
C ALA A 279 -8.15 -8.74 -14.65
N THR A 280 -8.17 -9.89 -15.30
CA THR A 280 -9.32 -10.34 -16.11
C THR A 280 -10.58 -10.51 -15.24
N LEU A 281 -10.44 -11.06 -14.04
CA LEU A 281 -11.55 -11.18 -13.10
C LEU A 281 -12.07 -9.82 -12.62
N ILE A 282 -11.18 -8.88 -12.34
CA ILE A 282 -11.55 -7.50 -11.97
C ILE A 282 -12.38 -6.85 -13.09
N ASP A 283 -11.94 -6.96 -14.33
CA ASP A 283 -12.65 -6.39 -15.48
C ASP A 283 -13.99 -7.10 -15.74
N TYR A 284 -14.04 -8.41 -15.59
CA TYR A 284 -15.28 -9.18 -15.69
C TYR A 284 -16.31 -8.73 -14.64
N VAL A 285 -15.89 -8.57 -13.38
CA VAL A 285 -16.76 -8.09 -12.29
C VAL A 285 -17.27 -6.67 -12.59
N ARG A 286 -16.40 -5.76 -13.05
CA ARG A 286 -16.77 -4.38 -13.40
C ARG A 286 -17.83 -4.34 -14.47
N ASN A 287 -17.62 -5.07 -15.57
CA ASN A 287 -18.55 -5.11 -16.70
C ASN A 287 -19.88 -5.75 -16.31
N THR A 288 -19.84 -6.87 -15.58
CA THR A 288 -21.07 -7.55 -15.13
C THR A 288 -21.92 -6.66 -14.19
N VAL A 289 -21.28 -5.94 -13.26
CA VAL A 289 -22.00 -5.00 -12.38
C VAL A 289 -22.55 -3.83 -13.18
N TYR A 290 -21.79 -3.28 -14.12
CA TYR A 290 -22.25 -2.20 -14.98
C TYR A 290 -23.46 -2.62 -15.82
N ASP A 291 -23.40 -3.78 -16.47
CA ASP A 291 -24.47 -4.29 -17.34
C ASP A 291 -25.76 -4.57 -16.56
N ASN A 292 -25.67 -5.04 -15.31
CA ASN A 292 -26.84 -5.41 -14.50
C ASN A 292 -27.39 -4.27 -13.62
N LYS A 293 -26.53 -3.31 -13.22
CA LYS A 293 -26.87 -2.29 -12.22
C LYS A 293 -26.66 -0.86 -12.70
N GLY A 294 -26.02 -0.65 -13.86
CA GLY A 294 -25.66 0.67 -14.38
C GLY A 294 -24.58 1.40 -13.57
N VAL A 295 -23.88 0.71 -12.66
CA VAL A 295 -22.87 1.29 -11.78
C VAL A 295 -21.48 0.77 -12.18
N MET A 296 -20.60 1.67 -12.63
CA MET A 296 -19.22 1.31 -12.94
C MET A 296 -18.38 1.27 -11.65
N LEU A 297 -17.77 0.12 -11.37
CA LEU A 297 -16.88 -0.04 -10.23
C LEU A 297 -15.46 0.44 -10.57
N ASP A 298 -14.90 1.32 -9.73
CA ASP A 298 -13.50 1.76 -9.81
C ASP A 298 -12.60 0.84 -9.01
N PRO A 299 -11.54 0.26 -9.60
CA PRO A 299 -10.54 -0.50 -8.84
C PRO A 299 -9.85 0.39 -7.80
N GLU A 300 -9.71 -0.13 -6.57
CA GLU A 300 -8.86 0.47 -5.53
C GLU A 300 -7.41 -0.01 -5.68
N VAL A 301 -7.24 -1.24 -6.17
CA VAL A 301 -5.93 -1.87 -6.43
C VAL A 301 -5.21 -1.15 -7.57
N ARG A 302 -3.94 -0.86 -7.38
CA ARG A 302 -3.09 -0.19 -8.37
C ARG A 302 -2.33 -1.22 -9.21
N PHE A 303 -2.41 -1.07 -10.52
CA PHE A 303 -1.73 -1.93 -11.48
C PHE A 303 -0.33 -1.39 -11.76
N LEU A 304 0.68 -2.25 -11.68
CA LEU A 304 2.07 -1.92 -11.99
C LEU A 304 2.62 -2.85 -13.08
N GLY A 305 3.28 -2.27 -14.09
CA GLY A 305 3.77 -2.97 -15.27
C GLY A 305 2.78 -2.88 -16.43
N GLU A 306 2.94 -3.75 -17.43
CA GLU A 306 2.11 -3.83 -18.64
C GLU A 306 1.16 -5.02 -18.53
N PHE A 307 -0.15 -4.77 -18.68
CA PHE A 307 -1.23 -5.77 -18.60
C PHE A 307 -1.89 -5.97 -19.96
#